data_043adacfcee97d47adf23f5e43c029df
#
_entry.id   043adacfcee97d47adf23f5e43c029df
#
_cell.length_a   1.000
_cell.length_b   1.000
_cell.length_c   1.000
_cell.angle_alpha   90.00
_cell.angle_beta   90.00
_cell.angle_gamma   90.00
#
_symmetry.space_group_name_H-M   'P 1'
#
loop_
_entity.id
_entity.type
_entity.pdbx_description
1 polymer ?
#
loop_
_entity_poly.entity_id
_entity_poly.type
_entity_poly.pdbx_seq_one_letter_code
_entity_poly.pdbx_strand_id
1 'polypeptide(L)'
;MLPKLIELAHNMKTLKIISIISFLLLDGIQEHGTINFALILMYLFSFLHDIIHLPKIGIFWEGAISIPIIALLITLYASKNHQKTIILTCFILLYSTIPITTGLLNNVNYKRITFLGIIPLFIFIITSLFLIFLSFKND
;
A
#
# COMPACT_ATOMS: atom_id res chain seq x y z
N MET A 1 -12.36 -31.47 6.36
CA MET A 1 -12.32 -30.59 5.17
C MET A 1 -12.83 -29.18 5.46
N LEU A 2 -14.03 -29.04 5.96
CA LEU A 2 -14.61 -27.72 6.31
C LEU A 2 -13.76 -26.91 7.31
N PRO A 3 -13.24 -27.48 8.41
CA PRO A 3 -12.40 -26.72 9.36
C PRO A 3 -11.13 -26.13 8.73
N LYS A 4 -10.48 -26.88 7.85
CA LYS A 4 -9.27 -26.41 7.14
C LYS A 4 -9.55 -25.26 6.18
N LEU A 5 -10.70 -25.27 5.52
CA LEU A 5 -11.12 -24.16 4.64
C LEU A 5 -11.43 -22.89 5.40
N ILE A 6 -12.08 -23.02 6.56
CA ILE A 6 -12.38 -21.88 7.44
C ILE A 6 -11.09 -21.29 8.01
N GLU A 7 -10.17 -22.12 8.47
CA GLU A 7 -8.87 -21.71 8.96
C GLU A 7 -8.05 -21.00 7.88
N LEU A 8 -8.03 -21.54 6.66
CA LEU A 8 -7.34 -20.95 5.52
C LEU A 8 -7.95 -19.59 5.13
N ALA A 9 -9.27 -19.49 5.10
CA ALA A 9 -9.96 -18.24 4.82
C ALA A 9 -9.68 -17.18 5.89
N HIS A 10 -9.63 -17.58 7.15
CA HIS A 10 -9.26 -16.70 8.25
C HIS A 10 -7.81 -16.23 8.13
N ASN A 11 -6.90 -17.13 7.83
CA ASN A 11 -5.48 -16.82 7.63
C ASN A 11 -5.26 -15.85 6.46
N MET A 12 -5.97 -16.04 5.34
CA MET A 12 -5.86 -15.12 4.20
C MET A 12 -6.39 -13.73 4.53
N LYS A 13 -7.50 -13.63 5.27
CA LYS A 13 -8.01 -12.33 5.72
C LYS A 13 -7.03 -11.62 6.64
N THR A 14 -6.44 -12.34 7.57
CA THR A 14 -5.41 -11.82 8.48
C THR A 14 -4.18 -11.34 7.71
N LEU A 15 -3.72 -12.10 6.72
CA LEU A 15 -2.59 -11.70 5.88
C LEU A 15 -2.89 -10.43 5.07
N LYS A 16 -4.10 -10.26 4.56
CA LYS A 16 -4.51 -9.03 3.87
C LYS A 16 -4.44 -7.83 4.81
N ILE A 17 -4.96 -7.97 6.02
CA ILE A 17 -4.93 -6.91 7.04
C ILE A 17 -3.48 -6.55 7.40
N ILE A 18 -2.62 -7.54 7.64
CA ILE A 18 -1.21 -7.32 7.95
C ILE A 18 -0.49 -6.63 6.78
N SER A 19 -0.75 -7.05 5.54
CA SER A 19 -0.18 -6.41 4.34
C SER A 19 -0.62 -4.95 4.20
N ILE A 20 -1.89 -4.66 4.43
CA ILE A 20 -2.42 -3.29 4.36
C ILE A 20 -1.80 -2.42 5.45
N ILE A 21 -1.77 -2.91 6.69
CA ILE A 21 -1.19 -2.17 7.82
C ILE A 21 0.29 -1.91 7.58
N SER A 22 1.05 -2.92 7.16
CA SER A 22 2.49 -2.74 6.89
C SER A 22 2.75 -1.78 5.73
N PHE A 23 1.94 -1.79 4.68
CA PHE A 23 2.01 -0.79 3.60
C PHE A 23 1.76 0.64 4.12
N LEU A 24 0.75 0.82 4.97
CA LEU A 24 0.43 2.11 5.55
C LEU A 24 1.49 2.61 6.54
N LEU A 25 2.24 1.70 7.15
CA LEU A 25 3.34 2.02 8.08
C LEU A 25 4.69 2.20 7.38
N LEU A 26 4.79 2.04 6.05
CA LEU A 26 6.02 2.31 5.31
C LEU A 26 6.51 3.73 5.58
N ASP A 27 7.79 3.83 5.90
CA ASP A 27 8.39 5.11 6.27
C ASP A 27 8.92 5.83 5.02
N GLY A 28 8.62 7.10 4.90
CA GLY A 28 9.19 7.95 3.86
C GLY A 28 10.61 8.36 4.22
N ILE A 29 11.53 8.18 3.28
CA ILE A 29 12.95 8.56 3.44
C ILE A 29 13.27 9.97 2.91
N GLN A 30 12.24 10.73 2.58
CA GLN A 30 12.36 12.13 2.16
C GLN A 30 12.75 13.02 3.35
N GLU A 31 13.17 14.25 3.08
CA GLU A 31 13.63 15.20 4.10
C GLU A 31 12.60 15.46 5.22
N HIS A 32 11.34 15.48 4.86
CA HIS A 32 10.21 15.55 5.79
C HIS A 32 9.33 14.31 5.66
N GLY A 33 9.98 13.15 5.55
CA GLY A 33 9.31 11.88 5.34
C GLY A 33 8.36 11.54 6.48
N THR A 34 7.17 11.11 6.11
CA THR A 34 6.14 10.62 7.02
C THR A 34 5.76 9.20 6.63
N ILE A 35 5.08 8.50 7.52
CA ILE A 35 4.53 7.18 7.19
C ILE A 35 3.51 7.31 6.05
N ASN A 36 3.38 6.28 5.23
CA ASN A 36 2.49 6.27 4.05
C ASN A 36 1.05 6.66 4.39
N PHE A 37 0.54 6.23 5.52
CA PHE A 37 -0.81 6.60 5.97
C PHE A 37 -1.00 8.12 6.04
N ALA A 38 -0.09 8.82 6.71
CA ALA A 38 -0.14 10.27 6.84
C ALA A 38 0.04 10.95 5.48
N LEU A 39 0.96 10.46 4.66
CA LEU A 39 1.22 11.00 3.33
C LEU A 39 0.00 10.88 2.41
N ILE A 40 -0.65 9.72 2.39
CA ILE A 40 -1.86 9.49 1.58
C ILE A 40 -2.98 10.44 2.00
N LEU A 41 -3.19 10.63 3.30
CA LEU A 41 -4.21 11.55 3.80
C LEU A 41 -3.88 13.01 3.47
N MET A 42 -2.62 13.42 3.63
CA MET A 42 -2.18 14.78 3.28
C MET A 42 -2.34 15.06 1.78
N TYR A 43 -1.96 14.12 0.94
CA TYR A 43 -2.10 14.23 -0.51
C TYR A 43 -3.56 14.31 -0.93
N LEU A 44 -4.40 13.45 -0.37
CA LEU A 44 -5.83 13.48 -0.64
C LEU A 44 -6.46 14.81 -0.21
N PHE A 45 -6.15 15.24 1.00
CA PHE A 45 -6.66 16.51 1.54
C PHE A 45 -6.23 17.71 0.67
N SER A 46 -4.95 17.80 0.34
CA SER A 46 -4.42 18.90 -0.47
C SER A 46 -5.05 18.92 -1.87
N PHE A 47 -5.19 17.76 -2.48
CA PHE A 47 -5.80 17.63 -3.81
C PHE A 47 -7.27 18.05 -3.80
N LEU A 48 -8.05 17.56 -2.84
CA LEU A 48 -9.48 17.92 -2.70
C LEU A 48 -9.67 19.40 -2.35
N HIS A 49 -8.84 19.92 -1.46
CA HIS A 49 -8.85 21.33 -1.10
C HIS A 49 -8.61 22.21 -2.34
N ASP A 50 -7.62 21.88 -3.14
CA ASP A 50 -7.28 22.65 -4.33
C ASP A 50 -8.38 22.58 -5.40
N ILE A 51 -9.01 21.42 -5.59
CA ILE A 51 -10.15 21.30 -6.51
C ILE A 51 -11.32 22.19 -6.07
N ILE A 52 -11.60 22.24 -4.77
CA ILE A 52 -12.74 23.04 -4.25
C ILE A 52 -12.45 24.53 -4.34
N HIS A 53 -11.22 24.96 -4.03
CA HIS A 53 -10.88 26.38 -3.92
C HIS A 53 -10.27 26.99 -5.19
N LEU A 54 -9.88 26.14 -6.17
CA LEU A 54 -9.29 26.54 -7.46
C LEU A 54 -8.22 27.64 -7.28
N PRO A 55 -7.10 27.35 -6.58
CA PRO A 55 -6.09 28.34 -6.29
C PRO A 55 -5.42 28.87 -7.57
N LYS A 56 -5.03 30.14 -7.56
CA LYS A 56 -4.37 30.79 -8.70
C LYS A 56 -3.04 30.15 -9.09
N ILE A 57 -2.38 29.46 -8.14
CA ILE A 57 -1.07 28.81 -8.33
C ILE A 57 -1.20 27.46 -9.07
N GLY A 58 -2.39 26.91 -9.16
CA GLY A 58 -2.66 25.61 -9.79
C GLY A 58 -3.03 24.53 -8.77
N ILE A 59 -3.52 23.40 -9.30
CA ILE A 59 -3.98 22.25 -8.51
C ILE A 59 -2.79 21.34 -8.23
N PHE A 60 -2.71 20.81 -7.02
CA PHE A 60 -1.72 19.80 -6.62
C PHE A 60 -2.07 18.43 -7.20
N TRP A 61 -1.79 18.23 -8.50
CA TRP A 61 -2.12 17.00 -9.23
C TRP A 61 -1.42 15.76 -8.70
N GLU A 62 -0.24 15.91 -8.10
CA GLU A 62 0.49 14.79 -7.48
C GLU A 62 -0.31 14.14 -6.35
N GLY A 63 -1.15 14.90 -5.68
CA GLY A 63 -2.04 14.38 -4.63
C GLY A 63 -3.11 13.45 -5.16
N ALA A 64 -3.43 13.50 -6.45
CA ALA A 64 -4.41 12.60 -7.07
C ALA A 64 -4.00 11.13 -7.00
N ILE A 65 -2.71 10.82 -6.83
CA ILE A 65 -2.22 9.44 -6.67
C ILE A 65 -2.77 8.75 -5.41
N SER A 66 -3.20 9.53 -4.41
CA SER A 66 -3.82 8.98 -3.20
C SER A 66 -5.12 8.22 -3.48
N ILE A 67 -5.89 8.64 -4.50
CA ILE A 67 -7.16 8.03 -4.85
C ILE A 67 -6.99 6.59 -5.34
N PRO A 68 -6.15 6.30 -6.37
CA PRO A 68 -5.91 4.92 -6.78
C PRO A 68 -5.27 4.06 -5.69
N ILE A 69 -4.40 4.60 -4.84
CA ILE A 69 -3.82 3.85 -3.73
C ILE A 69 -4.91 3.40 -2.76
N ILE A 70 -5.80 4.29 -2.34
CA ILE A 70 -6.92 3.96 -1.46
C ILE A 70 -7.84 2.92 -2.12
N ALA A 71 -8.14 3.10 -3.41
CA ALA A 71 -8.94 2.15 -4.17
C ALA A 71 -8.30 0.76 -4.23
N LEU A 72 -6.99 0.68 -4.41
CA LEU A 72 -6.24 -0.60 -4.40
C LEU A 72 -6.30 -1.28 -3.03
N LEU A 73 -6.14 -0.54 -1.95
CA LEU A 73 -6.21 -1.08 -0.59
C LEU A 73 -7.61 -1.62 -0.28
N ILE A 74 -8.65 -0.90 -0.66
CA ILE A 74 -10.05 -1.33 -0.50
C ILE A 74 -10.33 -2.58 -1.35
N THR A 75 -9.87 -2.60 -2.61
CA THR A 75 -10.03 -3.73 -3.51
C THR A 75 -9.32 -4.97 -2.99
N LEU A 76 -8.10 -4.82 -2.48
CA LEU A 76 -7.35 -5.91 -1.87
C LEU A 76 -8.08 -6.48 -0.65
N TYR A 77 -8.59 -5.64 0.22
CA TYR A 77 -9.35 -6.07 1.39
C TYR A 77 -10.65 -6.79 1.02
N ALA A 78 -11.39 -6.24 0.06
CA ALA A 78 -12.67 -6.78 -0.39
C ALA A 78 -12.55 -8.00 -1.31
N SER A 79 -11.36 -8.26 -1.89
CA SER A 79 -11.14 -9.38 -2.81
C SER A 79 -11.44 -10.72 -2.15
N LYS A 80 -12.01 -11.64 -2.92
CA LYS A 80 -12.23 -13.02 -2.47
C LYS A 80 -10.94 -13.84 -2.60
N ASN A 81 -10.80 -14.88 -1.78
CA ASN A 81 -9.57 -15.68 -1.72
C ASN A 81 -9.22 -16.38 -3.03
N HIS A 82 -10.23 -16.70 -3.86
CA HIS A 82 -10.02 -17.33 -5.17
C HIS A 82 -9.75 -16.34 -6.31
N GLN A 83 -9.85 -15.04 -6.04
CA GLN A 83 -9.61 -14.00 -7.05
C GLN A 83 -8.10 -13.65 -7.16
N LYS A 84 -7.31 -14.66 -7.51
CA LYS A 84 -5.83 -14.55 -7.59
C LYS A 84 -5.35 -13.42 -8.49
N THR A 85 -6.00 -13.22 -9.65
CA THR A 85 -5.63 -12.16 -10.59
C THR A 85 -5.81 -10.76 -10.00
N ILE A 86 -6.92 -10.54 -9.28
CA ILE A 86 -7.18 -9.26 -8.61
C ILE A 86 -6.14 -9.02 -7.51
N ILE A 87 -5.87 -10.02 -6.68
CA ILE A 87 -4.87 -9.94 -5.60
C ILE A 87 -3.49 -9.63 -6.16
N LEU A 88 -3.07 -10.37 -7.20
CA LEU A 88 -1.77 -10.17 -7.84
C LEU A 88 -1.66 -8.77 -8.46
N THR A 89 -2.68 -8.32 -9.18
CA THR A 89 -2.71 -6.98 -9.79
C THR A 89 -2.63 -5.88 -8.74
N CYS A 90 -3.39 -6.01 -7.64
CA CYS A 90 -3.33 -5.06 -6.52
C CYS A 90 -1.92 -4.96 -5.96
N PHE A 91 -1.23 -6.08 -5.72
CA PHE A 91 0.13 -6.06 -5.20
C PHE A 91 1.13 -5.47 -6.19
N ILE A 92 1.06 -5.82 -7.47
CA ILE A 92 1.94 -5.23 -8.50
C ILE A 92 1.81 -3.70 -8.52
N LEU A 93 0.59 -3.20 -8.50
CA LEU A 93 0.34 -1.76 -8.50
C LEU A 93 0.77 -1.09 -7.19
N LEU A 94 0.54 -1.72 -6.04
CA LEU A 94 1.02 -1.21 -4.76
C LEU A 94 2.55 -1.17 -4.70
N TYR A 95 3.24 -2.21 -5.18
CA TYR A 95 4.70 -2.21 -5.28
C TYR A 95 5.23 -1.08 -6.17
N SER A 96 4.54 -0.77 -7.26
CA SER A 96 4.93 0.35 -8.14
C SER A 96 4.76 1.72 -7.47
N THR A 97 3.86 1.85 -6.51
CA THR A 97 3.66 3.11 -5.76
C THR A 97 4.69 3.34 -4.66
N ILE A 98 5.30 2.27 -4.12
CA ILE A 98 6.27 2.38 -3.00
C ILE A 98 7.44 3.32 -3.31
N PRO A 99 8.15 3.22 -4.44
CA PRO A 99 9.25 4.14 -4.74
C PRO A 99 8.80 5.60 -4.83
N ILE A 100 7.57 5.83 -5.28
CA ILE A 100 7.00 7.18 -5.43
C ILE A 100 6.67 7.78 -4.07
N THR A 101 5.96 7.03 -3.23
CA THR A 101 5.47 7.51 -1.92
C THR A 101 6.58 7.60 -0.87
N THR A 102 7.57 6.72 -0.92
CA THR A 102 8.66 6.69 0.05
C THR A 102 9.87 7.56 -0.33
N GLY A 103 9.93 8.04 -1.59
CA GLY A 103 11.06 8.84 -2.07
C GLY A 103 12.30 8.02 -2.45
N LEU A 104 12.17 6.71 -2.67
CA LEU A 104 13.26 5.83 -3.09
C LEU A 104 13.83 6.16 -4.47
N LEU A 105 13.11 6.90 -5.29
CA LEU A 105 13.58 7.33 -6.62
C LEU A 105 14.72 8.36 -6.54
N ASN A 106 14.91 9.00 -5.41
CA ASN A 106 15.96 9.99 -5.23
C ASN A 106 17.11 9.41 -4.39
N ASN A 107 18.29 9.29 -5.00
CA ASN A 107 19.49 8.73 -4.37
C ASN A 107 19.93 9.50 -3.11
N VAL A 108 19.63 10.79 -3.01
CA VAL A 108 19.97 11.61 -1.85
C VAL A 108 19.26 11.09 -0.58
N ASN A 109 18.10 10.50 -0.75
CA ASN A 109 17.31 9.98 0.38
C ASN A 109 17.87 8.68 0.97
N TYR A 110 18.74 7.95 0.28
CA TYR A 110 19.28 6.67 0.75
C TYR A 110 20.04 6.77 2.07
N LYS A 111 20.63 7.91 2.36
CA LYS A 111 21.31 8.17 3.64
C LYS A 111 20.35 8.23 4.84
N ARG A 112 19.06 8.39 4.60
CA ARG A 112 18.02 8.50 5.62
C ARG A 112 17.33 7.18 5.90
N ILE A 113 17.71 6.09 5.23
CA ILE A 113 17.15 4.76 5.47
C ILE A 113 17.58 4.30 6.86
N THR A 114 16.59 4.02 7.71
CA THR A 114 16.82 3.47 9.06
C THR A 114 16.43 2.00 9.11
N PHE A 115 17.06 1.24 10.03
CA PHE A 115 16.73 -0.17 10.23
C PHE A 115 15.24 -0.35 10.61
N LEU A 116 14.72 0.51 11.47
CA LEU A 116 13.31 0.47 11.89
C LEU A 116 12.34 0.79 10.74
N GLY A 117 12.72 1.68 9.82
CA GLY A 117 11.91 2.01 8.65
C GLY A 117 11.81 0.88 7.61
N ILE A 118 12.77 -0.04 7.62
CA ILE A 118 12.80 -1.18 6.71
C ILE A 118 11.86 -2.31 7.19
N ILE A 119 11.60 -2.42 8.50
CA ILE A 119 10.77 -3.50 9.06
C ILE A 119 9.38 -3.59 8.41
N PRO A 120 8.60 -2.51 8.28
CA PRO A 120 7.30 -2.58 7.60
C PRO A 120 7.40 -3.04 6.15
N LEU A 121 8.46 -2.66 5.44
CA LEU A 121 8.71 -3.10 4.07
C LEU A 121 8.93 -4.61 3.99
N PHE A 122 9.76 -5.18 4.86
CA PHE A 122 9.97 -6.63 4.93
C PHE A 122 8.68 -7.38 5.26
N ILE A 123 7.91 -6.89 6.23
CA ILE A 123 6.62 -7.49 6.59
C ILE A 123 5.67 -7.45 5.39
N PHE A 124 5.60 -6.34 4.69
CA PHE A 124 4.77 -6.21 3.48
C PHE A 124 5.19 -7.18 2.39
N ILE A 125 6.49 -7.30 2.11
CA ILE A 125 7.03 -8.24 1.11
C ILE A 125 6.67 -9.67 1.47
N ILE A 126 6.95 -10.10 2.69
CA ILE A 126 6.71 -11.48 3.15
C ILE A 126 5.22 -11.80 3.11
N THR A 127 4.37 -10.95 3.65
CA THR A 127 2.92 -11.19 3.69
C THR A 127 2.30 -11.17 2.31
N SER A 128 2.74 -10.29 1.42
CA SER A 128 2.23 -10.23 0.04
C SER A 128 2.59 -11.47 -0.76
N LEU A 129 3.85 -11.93 -0.68
CA LEU A 129 4.29 -13.16 -1.35
C LEU A 129 3.54 -14.38 -0.83
N PHE A 130 3.36 -14.46 0.48
CA PHE A 130 2.65 -15.57 1.11
C PHE A 130 1.17 -15.59 0.71
N LEU A 131 0.54 -14.42 0.65
CA LEU A 131 -0.85 -14.26 0.23
C LEU A 131 -1.05 -14.63 -1.24
N ILE A 132 -0.15 -14.20 -2.11
CA ILE A 132 -0.15 -14.57 -3.53
C ILE A 132 -0.01 -16.08 -3.66
N PHE A 133 0.95 -16.68 -2.97
CA PHE A 133 1.17 -18.13 -2.99
C PHE A 133 -0.09 -18.89 -2.56
N LEU A 134 -0.73 -18.49 -1.46
CA LEU A 134 -1.95 -19.14 -0.98
C LEU A 134 -3.12 -18.96 -1.96
N SER A 135 -3.24 -17.82 -2.60
CA SER A 135 -4.32 -17.59 -3.56
C SER A 135 -4.18 -18.45 -4.81
N PHE A 136 -2.95 -18.74 -5.25
CA PHE A 136 -2.68 -19.66 -6.37
C PHE A 136 -2.85 -21.13 -5.98
N LYS A 137 -2.58 -21.48 -4.73
CA LYS A 137 -2.74 -22.86 -4.25
C LYS A 137 -4.20 -23.29 -4.09
N ASN A 138 -5.12 -22.36 -3.96
CA ASN A 138 -6.55 -22.61 -3.73
C ASN A 138 -7.38 -22.79 -5.01
N ASP A 139 -6.72 -22.98 -6.11
CA ASP A 139 -7.37 -23.34 -7.40
C ASP A 139 -7.67 -24.82 -7.52
#